data_fa318f49d3240eabd68a93e3d262531f
#
_entry.id   fa318f49d3240eabd68a93e3d262531f
#
_cell.length_a   1.000
_cell.length_b   1.000
_cell.length_c   1.000
_cell.angle_alpha   90.00
_cell.angle_beta   90.00
_cell.angle_gamma   90.00
#
_symmetry.space_group_name_H-M   'P 1'
#
loop_
_entity.id
_entity.type
_entity.pdbx_description
1 polymer ?
#
loop_
_entity_poly.entity_id
_entity_poly.type
_entity_poly.pdbx_seq_one_letter_code
_entity_poly.pdbx_strand_id
1 'polypeptide(L)'
;MISVWKPLFLACRSLNGDVAVYPVGDNRHIDSILHETVVPADIDKTATEGAMDAAKKVMEIFDGIGMFCVEMFVTEDDQILINEVAPRPHNSGHYTIEGCVTSQFENHIRAIVGLPLGDTSLIRPTVMVNLLGEEGHSGKTYVEGLYDVCALKGATVHIYGKGVS
;
A
#
# COMPACT_ATOMS: atom_id res chain seq x y z
N MET A 1 -4.92 -3.19 25.12
CA MET A 1 -4.85 -4.06 23.92
C MET A 1 -4.66 -3.14 22.74
N ILE A 2 -3.65 -3.32 21.91
CA ILE A 2 -3.44 -2.45 20.74
C ILE A 2 -4.53 -2.82 19.75
N SER A 3 -5.38 -1.87 19.41
CA SER A 3 -6.47 -2.07 18.47
C SER A 3 -5.98 -2.45 17.07
N VAL A 4 -6.84 -3.06 16.35
CA VAL A 4 -6.64 -3.94 15.21
C VAL A 4 -6.54 -3.19 13.87
N TRP A 5 -6.65 -1.86 13.87
CA TRP A 5 -6.57 -1.06 12.66
C TRP A 5 -5.13 -0.75 12.28
N LYS A 6 -4.77 -1.09 11.05
CA LYS A 6 -3.43 -0.83 10.51
C LYS A 6 -3.53 0.04 9.25
N PRO A 7 -3.87 1.34 9.40
CA PRO A 7 -3.96 2.22 8.25
C PRO A 7 -2.61 2.31 7.53
N LEU A 8 -2.71 2.26 6.22
CA LEU A 8 -1.63 2.44 5.29
C LEU A 8 -1.72 3.83 4.67
N PHE A 9 -0.67 4.59 4.79
CA PHE A 9 -0.50 5.86 4.11
C PHE A 9 0.58 5.76 3.04
N LEU A 10 0.20 6.04 1.80
CA LEU A 10 1.12 6.10 0.67
C LEU A 10 1.21 7.53 0.15
N ALA A 11 2.40 8.02 -0.04
CA ALA A 11 2.65 9.32 -0.65
C ALA A 11 3.88 9.29 -1.54
N CYS A 12 3.91 10.18 -2.52
CA CYS A 12 5.06 10.39 -3.39
C CYS A 12 5.49 11.85 -3.32
N ARG A 13 6.79 12.09 -3.16
CA ARG A 13 7.37 13.43 -3.24
C ARG A 13 8.21 13.56 -4.50
N SER A 14 8.00 14.64 -5.25
CA SER A 14 8.77 15.00 -6.43
C SER A 14 10.04 15.79 -6.10
N LEU A 15 10.90 15.97 -7.08
CA LEU A 15 12.14 16.77 -6.97
C LEU A 15 11.89 18.25 -6.59
N ASN A 16 10.76 18.83 -6.99
CA ASN A 16 10.39 20.21 -6.67
C ASN A 16 9.63 20.35 -5.34
N GLY A 17 9.45 19.23 -4.61
CA GLY A 17 8.79 19.21 -3.31
C GLY A 17 7.28 18.98 -3.34
N ASP A 18 6.65 18.85 -4.52
CA ASP A 18 5.24 18.50 -4.61
C ASP A 18 4.99 17.12 -4.00
N VAL A 19 3.86 16.96 -3.32
CA VAL A 19 3.46 15.71 -2.68
C VAL A 19 2.11 15.26 -3.20
N ALA A 20 2.04 14.05 -3.72
CA ALA A 20 0.81 13.36 -4.08
C ALA A 20 0.54 12.23 -3.08
N VAL A 21 -0.68 12.20 -2.54
CA VAL A 21 -1.11 11.24 -1.51
C VAL A 21 -2.14 10.32 -2.10
N TYR A 22 -2.00 9.02 -1.85
CA TYR A 22 -2.97 8.00 -2.25
C TYR A 22 -4.09 7.86 -1.21
N PRO A 23 -5.25 7.33 -1.61
CA PRO A 23 -6.31 6.97 -0.69
C PRO A 23 -5.81 6.01 0.39
N VAL A 24 -6.21 6.26 1.64
CA VAL A 24 -5.79 5.44 2.77
C VAL A 24 -6.36 4.03 2.64
N GLY A 25 -5.51 3.04 2.81
CA GLY A 25 -5.87 1.63 2.85
C GLY A 25 -5.90 1.10 4.27
N ASP A 26 -6.65 0.02 4.47
CA ASP A 26 -6.63 -0.79 5.69
C ASP A 26 -5.91 -2.11 5.42
N ASN A 27 -4.85 -2.36 6.20
CA ASN A 27 -4.01 -3.55 6.08
C ASN A 27 -4.43 -4.60 7.10
N ARG A 28 -4.74 -5.79 6.62
CA ARG A 28 -4.92 -6.96 7.45
C ARG A 28 -3.70 -7.87 7.39
N HIS A 29 -3.11 -8.14 8.56
CA HIS A 29 -1.98 -9.04 8.71
C HIS A 29 -2.41 -10.32 9.43
N ILE A 30 -1.84 -11.45 8.99
CA ILE A 30 -1.92 -12.75 9.68
C ILE A 30 -0.48 -13.15 9.97
N ASP A 31 -0.18 -13.49 11.21
CA ASP A 31 1.16 -13.85 11.68
C ASP A 31 2.25 -12.84 11.27
N SER A 32 1.92 -11.54 11.39
CA SER A 32 2.77 -10.41 11.00
C SER A 32 3.04 -10.28 9.49
N ILE A 33 2.40 -11.09 8.65
CA ILE A 33 2.52 -11.00 7.18
C ILE A 33 1.28 -10.31 6.63
N LEU A 34 1.47 -9.36 5.72
CA LEU A 34 0.38 -8.69 5.02
C LEU A 34 -0.42 -9.73 4.22
N HIS A 35 -1.71 -9.81 4.48
CA HIS A 35 -2.64 -10.71 3.81
C HIS A 35 -3.52 -9.99 2.79
N GLU A 36 -4.11 -8.87 3.21
CA GLU A 36 -4.96 -8.06 2.33
C GLU A 36 -4.83 -6.56 2.64
N THR A 37 -5.11 -5.73 1.65
CA THR A 37 -5.27 -4.28 1.77
C THR A 37 -6.61 -3.90 1.14
N VAL A 38 -7.48 -3.24 1.89
CA VAL A 38 -8.79 -2.76 1.44
C VAL A 38 -8.74 -1.24 1.25
N VAL A 39 -9.18 -0.74 0.10
CA VAL A 39 -9.16 0.70 -0.21
C VAL A 39 -10.49 1.13 -0.86
N PRO A 40 -11.11 2.22 -0.39
CA PRO A 40 -10.70 3.03 0.76
C PRO A 40 -10.87 2.28 2.09
N ALA A 41 -10.07 2.65 3.08
CA ALA A 41 -10.21 2.15 4.44
C ALA A 41 -11.56 2.60 5.03
N ASP A 42 -12.24 1.69 5.73
CA ASP A 42 -13.45 2.00 6.49
C ASP A 42 -13.06 2.38 7.93
N ILE A 43 -12.45 3.54 8.06
CA ILE A 43 -11.98 4.10 9.35
C ILE A 43 -12.65 5.44 9.61
N ASP A 44 -12.77 5.79 10.89
CA ASP A 44 -13.31 7.06 11.31
C ASP A 44 -12.56 8.25 10.69
N LYS A 45 -13.28 9.32 10.40
CA LYS A 45 -12.71 10.51 9.76
C LYS A 45 -11.62 11.14 10.61
N THR A 46 -11.80 11.18 11.93
CA THR A 46 -10.82 11.76 12.87
C THR A 46 -9.53 10.95 12.88
N ALA A 47 -9.63 9.61 12.90
CA ALA A 47 -8.49 8.71 12.80
C ALA A 47 -7.76 8.86 11.46
N THR A 48 -8.52 9.02 10.36
CA THR A 48 -7.96 9.27 9.02
C THR A 48 -7.16 10.57 8.97
N GLU A 49 -7.73 11.66 9.48
CA GLU A 49 -7.07 12.97 9.53
C GLU A 49 -5.80 12.92 10.41
N GLY A 50 -5.87 12.26 11.56
CA GLY A 50 -4.72 12.05 12.44
C GLY A 50 -3.60 11.24 11.78
N ALA A 51 -3.95 10.17 11.06
CA ALA A 51 -2.99 9.36 10.31
C ALA A 51 -2.34 10.16 9.17
N MET A 52 -3.11 10.96 8.44
CA MET A 52 -2.59 11.84 7.40
C MET A 52 -1.61 12.88 7.94
N ASP A 53 -1.92 13.48 9.08
CA ASP A 53 -1.04 14.48 9.71
C ASP A 53 0.25 13.84 10.25
N ALA A 54 0.17 12.65 10.83
CA ALA A 54 1.34 11.90 11.25
C ALA A 54 2.25 11.56 10.05
N ALA A 55 1.67 11.09 8.95
CA ALA A 55 2.41 10.75 7.75
C ALA A 55 3.06 11.97 7.09
N LYS A 56 2.38 13.12 7.05
CA LYS A 56 2.99 14.39 6.55
C LYS A 56 4.22 14.78 7.36
N LYS A 57 4.15 14.69 8.70
CA LYS A 57 5.29 14.95 9.59
C LYS A 57 6.46 14.01 9.31
N VAL A 58 6.18 12.72 9.10
CA VAL A 58 7.21 11.76 8.69
C VAL A 58 7.87 12.19 7.38
N MET A 59 7.10 12.61 6.38
CA MET A 59 7.64 13.05 5.10
C MET A 59 8.42 14.37 5.18
N GLU A 60 8.10 15.24 6.13
CA GLU A 60 8.90 16.45 6.42
C GLU A 60 10.26 16.11 7.01
N ILE A 61 10.33 15.08 7.86
CA ILE A 61 11.58 14.60 8.49
C ILE A 61 12.46 13.87 7.47
N PHE A 62 11.85 13.01 6.65
CA PHE A 62 12.55 12.28 5.60
C PHE A 62 12.57 13.12 4.32
N ASP A 63 13.63 13.88 4.10
CA ASP A 63 13.81 14.72 2.91
C ASP A 63 14.18 13.87 1.67
N GLY A 64 13.35 12.87 1.38
CA GLY A 64 13.53 11.93 0.28
C GLY A 64 12.62 12.21 -0.91
N ILE A 65 13.03 11.75 -2.09
CA ILE A 65 12.29 11.84 -3.35
C ILE A 65 11.78 10.45 -3.72
N GLY A 66 10.55 10.36 -4.22
CA GLY A 66 9.90 9.11 -4.59
C GLY A 66 8.81 8.68 -3.62
N MET A 67 8.51 7.40 -3.61
CA MET A 67 7.45 6.82 -2.78
C MET A 67 7.86 6.67 -1.33
N PHE A 68 6.90 6.98 -0.45
CA PHE A 68 6.91 6.66 0.97
C PHE A 68 5.68 5.86 1.33
N CYS A 69 5.88 4.81 2.10
CA CYS A 69 4.82 4.08 2.77
C CYS A 69 4.99 4.28 4.28
N VAL A 70 3.93 4.71 4.95
CA VAL A 70 3.89 4.82 6.41
C VAL A 70 2.80 3.89 6.92
N GLU A 71 3.20 2.83 7.61
CA GLU A 71 2.29 1.92 8.30
C GLU A 71 2.09 2.39 9.73
N MET A 72 0.86 2.34 10.19
CA MET A 72 0.47 2.83 11.50
C MET A 72 -0.41 1.83 12.24
N PHE A 73 -0.56 2.04 13.53
CA PHE A 73 -1.60 1.43 14.35
C PHE A 73 -2.54 2.53 14.87
N VAL A 74 -3.83 2.22 14.91
CA VAL A 74 -4.81 3.02 15.64
C VAL A 74 -5.16 2.27 16.91
N THR A 75 -5.01 2.93 18.06
CA THR A 75 -5.35 2.37 19.37
C THR A 75 -6.85 2.50 19.65
N GLU A 76 -7.36 1.81 20.69
CA GLU A 76 -8.78 1.88 21.08
C GLU A 76 -9.20 3.28 21.54
N ASP A 77 -8.26 4.13 21.93
CA ASP A 77 -8.43 5.55 22.29
C ASP A 77 -8.02 6.51 21.15
N ASP A 78 -8.10 6.04 19.90
CA ASP A 78 -7.85 6.77 18.66
C ASP A 78 -6.45 7.41 18.53
N GLN A 79 -5.47 6.92 19.27
CA GLN A 79 -4.09 7.37 19.11
C GLN A 79 -3.45 6.72 17.87
N ILE A 80 -2.71 7.52 17.12
CA ILE A 80 -1.96 7.05 15.95
C ILE A 80 -0.51 6.75 16.36
N LEU A 81 -0.10 5.52 16.16
CA LEU A 81 1.27 5.06 16.39
C LEU A 81 1.92 4.67 15.07
N ILE A 82 3.09 5.22 14.76
CA ILE A 82 3.85 4.85 13.57
C ILE A 82 4.51 3.49 13.83
N ASN A 83 4.28 2.53 12.92
CA ASN A 83 4.88 1.21 12.96
C ASN A 83 6.13 1.12 12.09
N GLU A 84 6.00 1.44 10.81
CA GLU A 84 7.09 1.33 9.83
C GLU A 84 7.03 2.49 8.83
N VAL A 85 8.21 2.94 8.43
CA VAL A 85 8.39 3.89 7.31
C VAL A 85 9.27 3.24 6.26
N ALA A 86 8.71 3.01 5.08
CA ALA A 86 9.43 2.47 3.94
C ALA A 86 9.58 3.53 2.83
N PRO A 87 10.79 4.09 2.60
CA PRO A 87 11.02 5.09 1.55
C PRO A 87 11.20 4.42 0.17
N ARG A 88 10.20 3.68 -0.27
CA ARG A 88 10.16 2.90 -1.52
C ARG A 88 8.75 2.46 -1.84
N PRO A 89 8.46 2.00 -3.08
CA PRO A 89 7.23 1.26 -3.35
C PRO A 89 7.06 0.09 -2.38
N HIS A 90 5.83 -0.12 -1.92
CA HIS A 90 5.52 -1.08 -0.86
C HIS A 90 4.45 -2.08 -1.31
N ASN A 91 4.49 -3.30 -0.75
CA ASN A 91 3.53 -4.35 -1.08
C ASN A 91 2.08 -3.91 -0.85
N SER A 92 1.81 -3.28 0.28
CA SER A 92 0.48 -2.74 0.60
C SER A 92 -0.02 -1.71 -0.43
N GLY A 93 0.86 -1.10 -1.22
CA GLY A 93 0.54 -0.14 -2.28
C GLY A 93 0.25 -0.78 -3.64
N HIS A 94 0.27 -2.10 -3.78
CA HIS A 94 0.06 -2.77 -5.07
C HIS A 94 -1.38 -2.59 -5.59
N TYR A 95 -2.35 -2.31 -4.70
CA TYR A 95 -3.71 -1.95 -5.11
C TYR A 95 -3.75 -0.78 -6.11
N THR A 96 -2.73 0.10 -6.08
CA THR A 96 -2.66 1.28 -6.94
C THR A 96 -2.49 0.94 -8.43
N ILE A 97 -2.07 -0.30 -8.76
CA ILE A 97 -1.80 -0.69 -10.15
C ILE A 97 -3.09 -0.62 -10.97
N GLU A 98 -4.17 -1.20 -10.49
CA GLU A 98 -5.49 -1.18 -11.17
C GLU A 98 -6.52 -0.31 -10.45
N GLY A 99 -6.28 0.03 -9.19
CA GLY A 99 -7.24 0.79 -8.36
C GLY A 99 -7.11 2.29 -8.50
N CYS A 100 -5.94 2.83 -8.87
CA CYS A 100 -5.70 4.27 -8.99
C CYS A 100 -5.41 4.70 -10.42
N VAL A 101 -5.58 6.00 -10.71
CA VAL A 101 -5.29 6.58 -12.03
C VAL A 101 -3.80 6.43 -12.36
N THR A 102 -2.92 6.67 -11.38
CA THR A 102 -1.47 6.48 -11.52
C THR A 102 -0.99 5.55 -10.41
N SER A 103 -0.25 4.50 -10.76
CA SER A 103 0.26 3.55 -9.77
C SER A 103 1.41 4.13 -8.92
N GLN A 104 1.65 3.52 -7.76
CA GLN A 104 2.81 3.87 -6.93
C GLN A 104 4.14 3.72 -7.69
N PHE A 105 4.23 2.75 -8.57
CA PHE A 105 5.45 2.50 -9.35
C PHE A 105 5.69 3.61 -10.36
N GLU A 106 4.64 4.03 -11.08
CA GLU A 106 4.73 5.11 -12.05
C GLU A 106 5.07 6.43 -11.35
N ASN A 107 4.39 6.79 -10.25
CA ASN A 107 4.69 8.01 -9.51
C ASN A 107 6.10 7.98 -8.91
N HIS A 108 6.59 6.81 -8.46
CA HIS A 108 7.96 6.69 -8.00
C HIS A 108 8.97 7.03 -9.11
N ILE A 109 8.77 6.48 -10.32
CA ILE A 109 9.63 6.78 -11.48
C ILE A 109 9.49 8.26 -11.89
N ARG A 110 8.25 8.78 -11.98
CA ARG A 110 8.05 10.21 -12.30
C ARG A 110 8.81 11.12 -11.34
N ALA A 111 8.72 10.83 -10.04
CA ALA A 111 9.40 11.62 -9.01
C ALA A 111 10.92 11.64 -9.20
N ILE A 112 11.55 10.48 -9.39
CA ILE A 112 13.02 10.39 -9.46
C ILE A 112 13.62 10.91 -10.78
N VAL A 113 12.84 10.91 -11.87
CA VAL A 113 13.28 11.46 -13.16
C VAL A 113 12.84 12.92 -13.36
N GLY A 114 12.19 13.54 -12.37
CA GLY A 114 11.78 14.94 -12.41
C GLY A 114 10.54 15.24 -13.26
N LEU A 115 9.69 14.24 -13.51
CA LEU A 115 8.39 14.44 -14.15
C LEU A 115 7.35 14.89 -13.12
N PRO A 116 6.29 15.60 -13.56
CA PRO A 116 5.15 15.92 -12.69
C PRO A 116 4.51 14.64 -12.13
N LEU A 117 4.10 14.67 -10.86
CA LEU A 117 3.36 13.56 -10.26
C LEU A 117 2.02 13.36 -10.96
N GLY A 118 1.64 12.11 -11.14
CA GLY A 118 0.34 11.72 -11.68
C GLY A 118 -0.76 11.74 -10.62
N ASP A 119 -1.99 11.73 -11.10
CA ASP A 119 -3.20 11.69 -10.27
C ASP A 119 -3.27 10.38 -9.46
N THR A 120 -3.41 10.50 -8.14
CA THR A 120 -3.48 9.38 -7.19
C THR A 120 -4.91 8.94 -6.87
N SER A 121 -5.92 9.55 -7.49
CA SER A 121 -7.32 9.25 -7.20
C SER A 121 -7.67 7.80 -7.49
N LEU A 122 -8.56 7.26 -6.63
CA LEU A 122 -9.08 5.91 -6.75
C LEU A 122 -10.08 5.84 -7.91
N ILE A 123 -9.90 4.90 -8.82
CA ILE A 123 -10.83 4.64 -9.93
C ILE A 123 -12.08 3.91 -9.40
N ARG A 124 -11.88 2.99 -8.45
CA ARG A 124 -12.93 2.17 -7.82
C ARG A 124 -12.43 1.58 -6.51
N PRO A 125 -13.31 1.21 -5.56
CA PRO A 125 -12.94 0.44 -4.39
C PRO A 125 -12.20 -0.83 -4.83
N THR A 126 -11.08 -1.10 -4.18
CA THR A 126 -10.13 -2.15 -4.57
C THR A 126 -9.66 -2.93 -3.35
N VAL A 127 -9.54 -4.24 -3.49
CA VAL A 127 -8.91 -5.11 -2.50
C VAL A 127 -7.70 -5.77 -3.15
N MET A 128 -6.54 -5.63 -2.52
CA MET A 128 -5.34 -6.38 -2.86
C MET A 128 -5.19 -7.55 -1.91
N VAL A 129 -4.96 -8.74 -2.44
CA VAL A 129 -4.69 -9.95 -1.66
C VAL A 129 -3.30 -10.45 -1.98
N ASN A 130 -2.51 -10.73 -0.94
CA ASN A 130 -1.17 -11.28 -1.08
C ASN A 130 -1.24 -12.81 -1.02
N LEU A 131 -0.96 -13.47 -2.14
CA LEU A 131 -0.91 -14.92 -2.21
C LEU A 131 0.44 -15.41 -1.71
N LEU A 132 0.43 -16.12 -0.60
CA LEU A 132 1.62 -16.69 0.05
C LEU A 132 1.75 -18.16 -0.31
N GLY A 133 2.98 -18.68 -0.28
CA GLY A 133 3.22 -20.11 -0.38
C GLY A 133 2.64 -20.87 0.82
N GLU A 134 2.23 -22.11 0.61
CA GLU A 134 1.74 -22.98 1.68
C GLU A 134 2.89 -23.40 2.60
N GLU A 135 2.59 -23.47 3.90
CA GLU A 135 3.56 -23.90 4.91
C GLU A 135 4.06 -25.32 4.61
N GLY A 136 5.36 -25.53 4.78
CA GLY A 136 6.00 -26.84 4.53
C GLY A 136 6.30 -27.16 3.06
N HIS A 137 5.98 -26.27 2.13
CA HIS A 137 6.30 -26.41 0.71
C HIS A 137 7.45 -25.46 0.31
N SER A 138 8.40 -25.99 -0.46
CA SER A 138 9.50 -25.23 -1.05
C SER A 138 9.70 -25.65 -2.50
N GLY A 139 10.16 -24.72 -3.35
CA GLY A 139 10.43 -25.02 -4.75
C GLY A 139 9.87 -23.98 -5.70
N LYS A 140 9.66 -24.35 -6.95
CA LYS A 140 9.04 -23.50 -7.97
C LYS A 140 7.61 -23.14 -7.58
N THR A 141 7.28 -21.85 -7.67
CA THR A 141 5.91 -21.36 -7.46
C THR A 141 4.98 -22.01 -8.49
N TYR A 142 3.93 -22.65 -8.01
CA TYR A 142 2.82 -23.12 -8.80
C TYR A 142 1.53 -22.47 -8.27
N VAL A 143 0.70 -21.96 -9.16
CA VAL A 143 -0.55 -21.28 -8.79
C VAL A 143 -1.72 -22.09 -9.32
N GLU A 144 -2.45 -22.74 -8.41
CA GLU A 144 -3.71 -23.42 -8.74
C GLU A 144 -4.85 -22.41 -8.89
N GLY A 145 -5.85 -22.75 -9.71
CA GLY A 145 -7.04 -21.91 -9.91
C GLY A 145 -6.78 -20.59 -10.65
N LEU A 146 -5.61 -20.38 -11.23
CA LEU A 146 -5.29 -19.15 -11.95
C LEU A 146 -6.29 -18.84 -13.06
N TYR A 147 -6.74 -19.88 -13.79
CA TYR A 147 -7.74 -19.72 -14.85
C TYR A 147 -9.07 -19.18 -14.31
N ASP A 148 -9.52 -19.73 -13.19
CA ASP A 148 -10.80 -19.35 -12.58
C ASP A 148 -10.76 -17.92 -12.04
N VAL A 149 -9.64 -17.53 -11.41
CA VAL A 149 -9.44 -16.14 -10.94
C VAL A 149 -9.40 -15.17 -12.11
N CYS A 150 -8.69 -15.50 -13.20
CA CYS A 150 -8.64 -14.66 -14.40
C CYS A 150 -10.00 -14.54 -15.11
N ALA A 151 -10.92 -15.48 -14.91
CA ALA A 151 -12.28 -15.40 -15.43
C ALA A 151 -13.19 -14.44 -14.63
N LEU A 152 -12.80 -14.06 -13.41
CA LEU A 152 -13.55 -13.11 -12.60
C LEU A 152 -13.40 -11.69 -13.15
N LYS A 153 -14.54 -11.03 -13.36
CA LYS A 153 -14.55 -9.62 -13.80
C LYS A 153 -13.95 -8.72 -12.73
N GLY A 154 -12.92 -7.95 -13.10
CA GLY A 154 -12.25 -6.99 -12.22
C GLY A 154 -11.16 -7.61 -11.34
N ALA A 155 -10.84 -8.88 -11.50
CA ALA A 155 -9.67 -9.49 -10.87
C ALA A 155 -8.45 -9.41 -11.81
N THR A 156 -7.30 -9.10 -11.24
CA THR A 156 -5.98 -9.09 -11.91
C THR A 156 -5.01 -9.88 -11.05
N VAL A 157 -4.14 -10.68 -11.68
CA VAL A 157 -3.15 -11.50 -10.98
C VAL A 157 -1.76 -11.06 -11.38
N HIS A 158 -0.90 -10.81 -10.39
CA HIS A 158 0.51 -10.48 -10.57
C HIS A 158 1.39 -11.61 -10.06
N ILE A 159 2.17 -12.21 -10.94
CA ILE A 159 3.10 -13.31 -10.62
C ILE A 159 4.52 -12.78 -10.73
N TYR A 160 5.26 -12.80 -9.62
CA TYR A 160 6.60 -12.20 -9.54
C TYR A 160 7.72 -13.10 -10.04
N GLY A 161 7.47 -14.37 -10.32
CA GLY A 161 8.51 -15.31 -10.77
C GLY A 161 9.65 -15.46 -9.76
N LYS A 162 9.36 -15.45 -8.45
CA LYS A 162 10.37 -15.70 -7.43
C LYS A 162 11.04 -17.04 -7.70
N GLY A 163 12.37 -17.02 -7.75
CA GLY A 163 13.17 -18.25 -7.77
C GLY A 163 13.00 -19.04 -6.46
N VAL A 164 13.57 -20.24 -6.43
CA VAL A 164 13.59 -21.08 -5.22
C VAL A 164 14.26 -20.28 -4.08
N SER A 165 13.53 -20.03 -3.01
CA SER A 165 14.04 -19.46 -1.76
C SER A 165 14.31 -20.59 -0.80
#